data_e2f1ad2a5d4c3ba80a814f504a9b40d1
#
_entry.id   e2f1ad2a5d4c3ba80a814f504a9b40d1
#
_cell.length_a   1.000
_cell.length_b   1.000
_cell.length_c   1.000
_cell.angle_alpha   90.00
_cell.angle_beta   90.00
_cell.angle_gamma   90.00
#
_symmetry.space_group_name_H-M   'P 1'
#
loop_
_entity.id
_entity.type
_entity.pdbx_description
1 polymer ?
#
loop_
_entity_poly.entity_id
_entity_poly.type
_entity_poly.pdbx_seq_one_letter_code
_entity_poly.pdbx_strand_id
1 'polypeptide(L)'
;MSDSGMKWYVLRTVSGQEHKTQTYIEKEMAHAGMSDLVGRVLIPMEKVVQVRNGKKVIKEKTKTPGYMYVEATLTGEVGHMIKNLPNVIGFLANIKGGDPSPMRAAEVARLLGQVDQEAENAAMLMIPFTVGETVKVINGPFSTFDATIEKINEEKQKLEVTVKIFGRKTPVELGFTEVEKL
;
A
#
# COMPACT_ATOMS: atom_id res chain seq x y z
N MET A 1 -4.82 2.62 -31.10
CA MET A 1 -4.25 2.66 -29.75
C MET A 1 -3.33 3.85 -29.67
N SER A 2 -3.78 4.92 -29.07
CA SER A 2 -2.92 6.07 -28.86
C SER A 2 -1.89 5.69 -27.82
N ASP A 3 -0.69 5.39 -28.29
CA ASP A 3 0.48 5.47 -27.45
C ASP A 3 0.50 6.92 -26.94
N SER A 4 0.08 7.11 -25.73
CA SER A 4 -0.06 8.45 -25.15
C SER A 4 1.29 9.15 -24.98
N GLY A 5 2.37 8.50 -25.38
CA GLY A 5 3.73 9.01 -25.22
C GLY A 5 4.15 9.19 -23.75
N MET A 6 3.27 8.84 -22.81
CA MET A 6 3.57 8.91 -21.38
C MET A 6 4.51 7.80 -20.97
N LYS A 7 5.53 8.19 -20.22
CA LYS A 7 6.52 7.27 -19.64
C LYS A 7 6.63 7.53 -18.16
N TRP A 8 7.12 6.56 -17.43
CA TRP A 8 7.37 6.68 -16.00
C TRP A 8 8.77 7.20 -15.72
N TYR A 9 8.85 8.17 -14.84
CA TYR A 9 10.11 8.79 -14.40
C TYR A 9 10.22 8.73 -12.88
N VAL A 10 11.43 8.66 -12.38
CA VAL A 10 11.71 8.74 -10.95
C VAL A 10 12.04 10.20 -10.60
N LEU A 11 11.27 10.75 -9.68
CA LEU A 11 11.45 12.10 -9.17
C LEU A 11 12.04 12.05 -7.76
N ARG A 12 13.07 12.81 -7.52
CA ARG A 12 13.66 12.98 -6.20
C ARG A 12 13.08 14.21 -5.53
N THR A 13 12.66 14.03 -4.30
CA THR A 13 12.06 15.09 -3.47
C THR A 13 12.71 15.12 -2.09
N VAL A 14 12.39 16.15 -1.32
CA VAL A 14 12.78 16.19 0.09
C VAL A 14 12.03 15.11 0.85
N SER A 15 12.75 14.29 1.61
CA SER A 15 12.16 13.22 2.42
C SER A 15 11.09 13.75 3.38
N GLY A 16 9.95 13.09 3.42
CA GLY A 16 8.81 13.47 4.22
C GLY A 16 7.87 14.50 3.58
N GLN A 17 8.23 15.03 2.40
CA GLN A 17 7.43 16.01 1.67
C GLN A 17 6.80 15.45 0.38
N GLU A 18 6.80 14.14 0.22
CA GLU A 18 6.35 13.47 -1.01
C GLU A 18 4.88 13.79 -1.32
N HIS A 19 3.99 13.70 -0.35
CA HIS A 19 2.57 14.00 -0.53
C HIS A 19 2.31 15.48 -0.89
N LYS A 20 3.04 16.38 -0.28
CA LYS A 20 2.95 17.81 -0.62
C LYS A 20 3.41 18.06 -2.05
N THR A 21 4.50 17.43 -2.44
CA THR A 21 5.04 17.51 -3.80
C THR A 21 4.05 16.97 -4.82
N GLN A 22 3.42 15.85 -4.53
CA GLN A 22 2.35 15.29 -5.36
C GLN A 22 1.22 16.30 -5.58
N THR A 23 0.75 16.92 -4.52
CA THR A 23 -0.31 17.93 -4.58
C THR A 23 0.13 19.15 -5.41
N TYR A 24 1.38 19.58 -5.26
CA TYR A 24 1.91 20.70 -6.06
C TYR A 24 1.98 20.34 -7.54
N ILE A 25 2.44 19.15 -7.90
CA ILE A 25 2.49 18.70 -9.30
C ILE A 25 1.08 18.72 -9.91
N GLU A 26 0.11 18.14 -9.24
CA GLU A 26 -1.27 18.07 -9.71
C GLU A 26 -1.89 19.47 -9.89
N LYS A 27 -1.69 20.34 -8.91
CA LYS A 27 -2.20 21.72 -8.96
C LYS A 27 -1.56 22.55 -10.06
N GLU A 28 -0.25 22.52 -10.15
CA GLU A 28 0.49 23.30 -11.16
C GLU A 28 0.19 22.84 -12.58
N MET A 29 0.07 21.52 -12.80
CA MET A 29 -0.31 21.00 -14.12
C MET A 29 -1.74 21.38 -14.49
N ALA A 30 -2.68 21.32 -13.56
CA ALA A 30 -4.05 21.76 -13.77
C ALA A 30 -4.11 23.28 -14.05
N HIS A 31 -3.36 24.06 -13.29
CA HIS A 31 -3.30 25.53 -13.44
C HIS A 31 -2.71 25.95 -14.78
N ALA A 32 -1.68 25.24 -15.25
CA ALA A 32 -1.04 25.49 -16.52
C ALA A 32 -1.78 24.90 -17.75
N GLY A 33 -2.86 24.14 -17.52
CA GLY A 33 -3.59 23.45 -18.58
C GLY A 33 -2.83 22.26 -19.17
N MET A 34 -1.88 21.70 -18.42
CA MET A 34 -1.02 20.59 -18.84
C MET A 34 -1.38 19.25 -18.19
N SER A 35 -2.57 19.13 -17.65
CA SER A 35 -3.04 17.89 -16.98
C SER A 35 -3.00 16.68 -17.90
N ASP A 36 -3.14 16.87 -19.21
CA ASP A 36 -3.07 15.81 -20.21
C ASP A 36 -1.64 15.28 -20.43
N LEU A 37 -0.64 16.03 -20.00
CA LEU A 37 0.77 15.68 -20.13
C LEU A 37 1.32 14.95 -18.88
N VAL A 38 0.61 15.00 -17.78
CA VAL A 38 0.97 14.31 -16.53
C VAL A 38 -0.17 13.36 -16.15
N GLY A 39 0.13 12.08 -16.07
CA GLY A 39 -0.82 11.07 -15.68
C GLY A 39 -0.80 10.82 -14.16
N ARG A 40 -0.43 9.62 -13.77
CA ARG A 40 -0.39 9.22 -12.37
C ARG A 40 0.90 9.63 -11.67
N VAL A 41 0.77 10.05 -10.42
CA VAL A 41 1.91 10.27 -9.54
C VAL A 41 1.80 9.25 -8.40
N LEU A 42 2.80 8.38 -8.28
CA LEU A 42 2.82 7.32 -7.27
C LEU A 42 3.91 7.58 -6.24
N ILE A 43 3.54 7.45 -4.99
CA ILE A 43 4.46 7.43 -3.85
C ILE A 43 4.50 5.99 -3.35
N PRO A 44 5.67 5.32 -3.36
CA PRO A 44 5.76 3.96 -2.86
C PRO A 44 5.53 3.95 -1.35
N MET A 45 4.39 3.42 -0.93
CA MET A 45 3.98 3.33 0.47
C MET A 45 3.98 1.87 0.91
N GLU A 46 4.29 1.65 2.15
CA GLU A 46 4.09 0.36 2.82
C GLU A 46 3.20 0.55 4.05
N LYS A 47 2.40 -0.44 4.33
CA LYS A 47 1.59 -0.46 5.54
C LYS A 47 2.29 -1.30 6.59
N VAL A 48 2.57 -0.71 7.72
CA VAL A 48 3.20 -1.38 8.87
C VAL A 48 2.22 -1.45 10.03
N VAL A 49 2.23 -2.57 10.73
CA VAL A 49 1.43 -2.74 11.94
C VAL A 49 2.24 -2.23 13.13
N GLN A 50 1.67 -1.29 13.86
CA GLN A 50 2.20 -0.83 15.15
C GLN A 50 1.23 -1.20 16.26
N VAL A 51 1.76 -1.61 17.40
CA VAL A 51 0.96 -1.84 18.60
C VAL A 51 0.98 -0.56 19.43
N ARG A 52 -0.19 0.05 19.60
CA ARG A 52 -0.41 1.20 20.50
C ARG A 52 -1.48 0.86 21.53
N ASN A 53 -1.14 1.00 22.81
CA ASN A 53 -2.06 0.72 23.90
C ASN A 53 -2.71 -0.69 23.82
N GLY A 54 -1.94 -1.70 23.42
CA GLY A 54 -2.43 -3.07 23.23
C GLY A 54 -3.30 -3.30 21.98
N LYS A 55 -3.49 -2.26 21.16
CA LYS A 55 -4.26 -2.36 19.91
C LYS A 55 -3.33 -2.31 18.71
N LYS A 56 -3.59 -3.17 17.72
CA LYS A 56 -2.89 -3.12 16.42
C LYS A 56 -3.42 -1.93 15.61
N VAL A 57 -2.53 -1.02 15.25
CA VAL A 57 -2.83 0.13 14.41
C VAL A 57 -2.02 0.00 13.13
N ILE A 58 -2.67 0.18 11.99
CA ILE A 58 -1.99 0.21 10.69
C ILE A 58 -1.52 1.65 10.45
N LYS A 59 -0.22 1.79 10.22
CA LYS A 59 0.40 3.04 9.85
C LYS A 59 0.97 2.94 8.44
N GLU A 60 0.66 3.92 7.61
CA GLU A 60 1.29 4.06 6.31
C GLU A 60 2.65 4.74 6.44
N LYS A 61 3.65 4.17 5.83
CA LYS A 61 5.01 4.68 5.81
C LYS A 61 5.53 4.67 4.38
N THR A 62 6.28 5.69 4.02
CA THR A 62 6.93 5.73 2.71
C THR A 62 8.04 4.68 2.65
N LYS A 63 7.95 3.79 1.66
CA LYS A 63 8.92 2.71 1.46
C LYS A 63 10.30 3.21 1.08
N THR A 64 10.34 4.20 0.18
CA THR A 64 11.56 4.86 -0.28
C THR A 64 11.45 6.37 -0.06
N PRO A 65 11.78 6.88 1.13
CA PRO A 65 11.69 8.32 1.40
C PRO A 65 12.51 9.15 0.41
N GLY A 66 11.91 10.23 -0.09
CA GLY A 66 12.54 11.13 -1.04
C GLY A 66 12.43 10.70 -2.50
N TYR A 67 11.68 9.66 -2.82
CA TYR A 67 11.46 9.20 -4.19
C TYR A 67 9.98 9.11 -4.51
N MET A 68 9.64 9.53 -5.73
CA MET A 68 8.30 9.44 -6.29
C MET A 68 8.38 8.91 -7.72
N TYR A 69 7.29 8.38 -8.22
CA TYR A 69 7.17 7.93 -9.61
C TYR A 69 6.11 8.76 -10.31
N VAL A 70 6.48 9.34 -11.44
CA VAL A 70 5.60 10.22 -12.22
C VAL A 70 5.44 9.68 -13.63
N GLU A 71 4.19 9.47 -14.02
CA GLU A 71 3.82 9.14 -15.40
C GLU A 71 3.57 10.44 -16.15
N ALA A 72 4.37 10.74 -17.16
CA ALA A 72 4.28 12.00 -17.89
C ALA A 72 4.81 11.89 -19.32
N THR A 73 4.28 12.76 -20.18
CA THR A 73 4.94 13.13 -21.42
C THR A 73 5.89 14.28 -21.11
N LEU A 74 7.15 13.96 -20.89
CA LEU A 74 8.13 14.90 -20.39
C LEU A 74 8.65 15.80 -21.52
N THR A 75 7.91 16.87 -21.81
CA THR A 75 8.40 17.96 -22.65
C THR A 75 9.36 18.84 -21.85
N GLY A 76 10.18 19.65 -22.50
CA GLY A 76 11.07 20.57 -21.80
C GLY A 76 10.34 21.50 -20.84
N GLU A 77 9.14 21.92 -21.20
CA GLU A 77 8.28 22.78 -20.39
C GLU A 77 7.74 22.08 -19.13
N VAL A 78 7.19 20.86 -19.28
CA VAL A 78 6.71 20.05 -18.16
C VAL A 78 7.84 19.71 -17.21
N GLY A 79 8.97 19.28 -17.72
CA GLY A 79 10.16 18.98 -16.91
C GLY A 79 10.67 20.19 -16.15
N HIS A 80 10.69 21.35 -16.78
CA HIS A 80 11.11 22.60 -16.15
C HIS A 80 10.15 23.03 -15.03
N MET A 81 8.85 22.94 -15.26
CA MET A 81 7.83 23.26 -14.26
C MET A 81 7.92 22.37 -13.03
N ILE A 82 8.06 21.06 -13.23
CA ILE A 82 8.17 20.11 -12.11
C ILE A 82 9.45 20.35 -11.33
N LYS A 83 10.57 20.58 -12.00
CA LYS A 83 11.86 20.87 -11.33
C LYS A 83 11.83 22.12 -10.45
N ASN A 84 11.02 23.11 -10.81
CA ASN A 84 10.92 24.38 -10.09
C ASN A 84 9.92 24.35 -8.93
N LEU A 85 9.22 23.25 -8.74
CA LEU A 85 8.29 23.11 -7.60
C LEU A 85 9.03 23.05 -6.27
N PRO A 86 8.41 23.54 -5.19
CA PRO A 86 8.95 23.38 -3.85
C PRO A 86 9.17 21.91 -3.49
N ASN A 87 10.22 21.63 -2.76
CA ASN A 87 10.60 20.29 -2.30
C ASN A 87 11.05 19.30 -3.39
N VAL A 88 11.12 19.73 -4.65
CA VAL A 88 11.64 18.90 -5.75
C VAL A 88 13.15 19.10 -5.87
N ILE A 89 13.90 18.00 -5.85
CA ILE A 89 15.34 18.00 -6.08
C ILE A 89 15.64 17.86 -7.58
N GLY A 90 14.91 17.00 -8.26
CA GLY A 90 15.01 16.79 -9.70
C GLY A 90 14.67 15.37 -10.11
N PHE A 91 14.67 15.14 -11.43
CA PHE A 91 14.47 13.82 -11.99
C PHE A 91 15.75 12.99 -11.94
N LEU A 92 15.57 11.67 -11.78
CA LEU A 92 16.68 10.74 -11.91
C LEU A 92 17.08 10.62 -13.40
N ALA A 93 18.37 10.74 -13.66
CA ALA A 93 18.96 10.59 -14.99
C ALA A 93 20.08 9.56 -14.95
N ASN A 94 20.33 8.88 -16.06
CA ASN A 94 21.45 7.92 -16.16
C ASN A 94 22.82 8.59 -16.09
N ILE A 95 22.88 9.85 -16.48
CA ILE A 95 24.10 10.67 -16.47
C ILE A 95 23.85 11.91 -15.62
N LYS A 96 24.78 12.24 -14.74
CA LYS A 96 24.68 13.43 -13.91
C LYS A 96 24.55 14.69 -14.76
N GLY A 97 23.46 15.43 -14.56
CA GLY A 97 23.14 16.63 -15.33
C GLY A 97 22.55 16.37 -16.72
N GLY A 98 22.30 15.12 -17.05
CA GLY A 98 21.63 14.73 -18.31
C GLY A 98 20.11 14.82 -18.26
N ASP A 99 19.49 14.53 -19.39
CA ASP A 99 18.04 14.48 -19.48
C ASP A 99 17.45 13.37 -18.61
N PRO A 100 16.23 13.56 -18.08
CA PRO A 100 15.54 12.53 -17.34
C PRO A 100 15.42 11.23 -18.12
N SER A 101 15.77 10.13 -17.47
CA SER A 101 15.70 8.81 -18.09
C SER A 101 14.40 8.11 -17.71
N PRO A 102 13.58 7.70 -18.69
CA PRO A 102 12.36 6.96 -18.41
C PRO A 102 12.68 5.58 -17.83
N MET A 103 11.79 5.09 -16.99
CA MET A 103 11.85 3.74 -16.48
C MET A 103 11.61 2.74 -17.61
N ARG A 104 12.27 1.58 -17.50
CA ARG A 104 12.05 0.46 -18.43
C ARG A 104 10.67 -0.17 -18.18
N ALA A 105 10.08 -0.74 -19.21
CA ALA A 105 8.78 -1.42 -19.11
C ALA A 105 8.75 -2.49 -18.01
N ALA A 106 9.82 -3.26 -17.83
CA ALA A 106 9.95 -4.25 -16.78
C ALA A 106 9.96 -3.63 -15.37
N GLU A 107 10.60 -2.47 -15.21
CA GLU A 107 10.61 -1.73 -13.94
C GLU A 107 9.25 -1.16 -13.61
N VAL A 108 8.54 -0.63 -14.61
CA VAL A 108 7.16 -0.13 -14.46
C VAL A 108 6.22 -1.25 -14.07
N ALA A 109 6.28 -2.40 -14.75
CA ALA A 109 5.46 -3.55 -14.43
C ALA A 109 5.69 -4.06 -13.00
N ARG A 110 6.94 -4.06 -12.55
CA ARG A 110 7.29 -4.42 -11.18
C ARG A 110 6.76 -3.42 -10.16
N LEU A 111 6.87 -2.13 -10.45
CA LEU A 111 6.35 -1.06 -9.60
C LEU A 111 4.83 -1.20 -9.40
N LEU A 112 4.09 -1.34 -10.48
CA LEU A 112 2.63 -1.48 -10.45
C LEU A 112 2.21 -2.78 -9.76
N GLY A 113 2.92 -3.89 -10.02
CA GLY A 113 2.68 -5.17 -9.36
C GLY A 113 2.96 -5.13 -7.85
N GLN A 114 3.95 -4.37 -7.40
CA GLN A 114 4.22 -4.18 -5.97
C GLN A 114 3.11 -3.39 -5.27
N VAL A 115 2.54 -2.40 -5.92
CA VAL A 115 1.41 -1.64 -5.38
C VAL A 115 0.21 -2.57 -5.14
N ASP A 116 -0.08 -3.46 -6.07
CA ASP A 116 -1.16 -4.43 -5.93
C ASP A 116 -0.88 -5.44 -4.81
N GLN A 117 0.34 -5.99 -4.75
CA GLN A 117 0.76 -6.91 -3.69
C GLN A 117 0.72 -6.27 -2.29
N GLU A 118 1.10 -5.01 -2.19
CA GLU A 118 1.07 -4.32 -0.90
C GLU A 118 -0.36 -4.03 -0.44
N ALA A 119 -1.29 -3.79 -1.36
CA ALA A 119 -2.71 -3.70 -1.03
C ALA A 119 -3.24 -5.04 -0.48
N GLU A 120 -2.87 -6.16 -1.10
CA GLU A 120 -3.21 -7.50 -0.61
C GLU A 120 -2.57 -7.81 0.75
N ASN A 121 -1.28 -7.52 0.91
CA ASN A 121 -0.57 -7.70 2.17
C ASN A 121 -1.15 -6.84 3.29
N ALA A 122 -1.58 -5.63 2.97
CA ALA A 122 -2.25 -4.76 3.93
C ALA A 122 -3.60 -5.33 4.39
N ALA A 123 -4.34 -5.96 3.49
CA ALA A 123 -5.57 -6.67 3.84
C ALA A 123 -5.29 -7.86 4.77
N MET A 124 -4.20 -8.60 4.53
CA MET A 124 -3.74 -9.68 5.40
C MET A 124 -3.31 -9.20 6.79
N LEU A 125 -2.67 -8.03 6.87
CA LEU A 125 -2.27 -7.42 8.16
C LEU A 125 -3.47 -6.93 8.98
N MET A 126 -4.63 -6.82 8.38
CA MET A 126 -5.88 -6.46 9.07
C MET A 126 -6.57 -7.63 9.75
N ILE A 127 -5.99 -8.82 9.76
CA ILE A 127 -6.55 -9.95 10.50
C ILE A 127 -6.51 -9.61 11.99
N PRO A 128 -7.65 -9.44 12.63
CA PRO A 128 -7.70 -8.96 14.01
C PRO A 128 -7.35 -10.06 15.04
N PHE A 129 -7.04 -11.26 14.57
CA PHE A 129 -6.84 -12.43 15.40
C PHE A 129 -5.39 -12.88 15.45
N THR A 130 -4.99 -13.45 16.58
CA THR A 130 -3.65 -13.98 16.81
C THR A 130 -3.73 -15.43 17.30
N VAL A 131 -2.81 -16.28 16.89
CA VAL A 131 -2.71 -17.67 17.37
C VAL A 131 -2.53 -17.68 18.89
N GLY A 132 -3.30 -18.54 19.56
CA GLY A 132 -3.34 -18.63 21.03
C GLY A 132 -4.34 -17.68 21.70
N GLU A 133 -4.98 -16.80 20.93
CA GLU A 133 -6.00 -15.89 21.45
C GLU A 133 -7.32 -16.62 21.69
N THR A 134 -8.01 -16.26 22.77
CA THR A 134 -9.35 -16.78 23.05
C THR A 134 -10.40 -15.88 22.42
N VAL A 135 -11.31 -16.47 21.67
CA VAL A 135 -12.40 -15.79 20.99
C VAL A 135 -13.72 -16.45 21.33
N LYS A 136 -14.80 -15.70 21.17
CA LYS A 136 -16.16 -16.22 21.36
C LYS A 136 -16.78 -16.53 20.00
N VAL A 137 -17.34 -17.71 19.87
CA VAL A 137 -18.09 -18.07 18.66
C VAL A 137 -19.47 -17.42 18.70
N ILE A 138 -19.78 -16.62 17.67
CA ILE A 138 -21.03 -15.85 17.60
C ILE A 138 -22.03 -16.41 16.61
N ASN A 139 -21.60 -17.30 15.73
CA ASN A 139 -22.45 -17.87 14.70
C ASN A 139 -22.20 -19.37 14.54
N GLY A 140 -23.18 -20.09 14.02
CA GLY A 140 -23.09 -21.52 13.77
C GLY A 140 -23.49 -22.39 14.97
N PRO A 141 -23.28 -23.72 14.87
CA PRO A 141 -23.73 -24.69 15.91
C PRO A 141 -22.95 -24.57 17.23
N PHE A 142 -21.84 -23.86 17.22
CA PHE A 142 -20.99 -23.65 18.40
C PHE A 142 -21.08 -22.21 18.95
N SER A 143 -22.11 -21.46 18.57
CA SER A 143 -22.33 -20.12 19.09
C SER A 143 -22.41 -20.11 20.62
N THR A 144 -21.87 -19.05 21.23
CA THR A 144 -21.73 -18.85 22.68
C THR A 144 -20.60 -19.63 23.36
N PHE A 145 -19.90 -20.51 22.66
CA PHE A 145 -18.73 -21.19 23.22
C PHE A 145 -17.46 -20.36 23.04
N ASP A 146 -16.58 -20.47 24.03
CA ASP A 146 -15.24 -19.88 23.93
C ASP A 146 -14.32 -20.86 23.17
N ALA A 147 -13.52 -20.31 22.29
CA ALA A 147 -12.59 -21.06 21.47
C ALA A 147 -11.19 -20.44 21.53
N THR A 148 -10.19 -21.28 21.42
CA THR A 148 -8.80 -20.82 21.32
C THR A 148 -8.32 -21.02 19.89
N ILE A 149 -7.72 -19.97 19.32
CA ILE A 149 -7.17 -20.00 17.96
C ILE A 149 -5.88 -20.81 17.95
N GLU A 150 -5.89 -21.92 17.22
CA GLU A 150 -4.72 -22.79 17.03
C GLU A 150 -3.96 -22.44 15.75
N LYS A 151 -4.69 -22.06 14.69
CA LYS A 151 -4.12 -21.70 13.41
C LYS A 151 -4.99 -20.71 12.65
N ILE A 152 -4.36 -19.87 11.86
CA ILE A 152 -5.02 -18.89 11.01
C ILE A 152 -4.73 -19.22 9.56
N ASN A 153 -5.78 -19.43 8.77
CA ASN A 153 -5.68 -19.60 7.33
C ASN A 153 -6.07 -18.28 6.64
N GLU A 154 -5.08 -17.53 6.28
CA GLU A 154 -5.25 -16.19 5.68
C GLU A 154 -5.84 -16.27 4.28
N GLU A 155 -5.46 -17.26 3.50
CA GLU A 155 -5.94 -17.44 2.12
C GLU A 155 -7.44 -17.70 2.05
N LYS A 156 -7.95 -18.51 2.97
CA LYS A 156 -9.37 -18.86 3.04
C LYS A 156 -10.19 -17.98 3.97
N GLN A 157 -9.53 -17.06 4.68
CA GLN A 157 -10.13 -16.22 5.73
C GLN A 157 -10.85 -17.06 6.80
N LYS A 158 -10.21 -18.13 7.23
CA LYS A 158 -10.72 -19.06 8.23
C LYS A 158 -9.75 -19.25 9.37
N LEU A 159 -10.31 -19.59 10.52
CA LEU A 159 -9.57 -19.89 11.75
C LEU A 159 -9.78 -21.36 12.11
N GLU A 160 -8.70 -22.06 12.42
CA GLU A 160 -8.78 -23.33 13.12
C GLU A 160 -8.76 -23.03 14.62
N VAL A 161 -9.88 -23.28 15.27
CA VAL A 161 -10.05 -23.00 16.69
C VAL A 161 -10.38 -24.29 17.46
N THR A 162 -9.96 -24.35 18.69
CA THR A 162 -10.33 -25.43 19.59
C THR A 162 -11.44 -24.96 20.53
N VAL A 163 -12.60 -25.58 20.40
CA VAL A 163 -13.76 -25.31 21.25
C VAL A 163 -13.83 -26.35 22.37
N LYS A 164 -14.06 -25.90 23.57
CA LYS A 164 -14.32 -26.81 24.71
C LYS A 164 -15.80 -27.17 24.77
N ILE A 165 -16.11 -28.38 24.33
CA ILE A 165 -17.48 -28.92 24.39
C ILE A 165 -17.52 -30.08 25.41
N PHE A 166 -18.32 -29.92 26.46
CA PHE A 166 -18.44 -30.90 27.52
C PHE A 166 -17.10 -31.41 28.11
N GLY A 167 -16.14 -30.49 28.27
CA GLY A 167 -14.81 -30.79 28.76
C GLY A 167 -13.85 -31.43 27.75
N ARG A 168 -14.29 -31.60 26.50
CA ARG A 168 -13.47 -32.13 25.41
C ARG A 168 -13.04 -31.00 24.46
N LYS A 169 -11.78 -31.00 24.11
CA LYS A 169 -11.23 -30.09 23.09
C LYS A 169 -11.59 -30.60 21.70
N THR A 170 -12.36 -29.86 20.97
CA THR A 170 -12.78 -30.17 19.59
C THR A 170 -12.26 -29.15 18.64
N PRO A 171 -11.41 -29.49 17.64
CA PRO A 171 -10.99 -28.57 16.62
C PRO A 171 -12.13 -28.28 15.65
N VAL A 172 -12.34 -27.00 15.36
CA VAL A 172 -13.38 -26.52 14.44
C VAL A 172 -12.79 -25.44 13.54
N GLU A 173 -13.15 -25.46 12.27
CA GLU A 173 -12.81 -24.42 11.33
C GLU A 173 -13.95 -23.40 11.21
N LEU A 174 -13.67 -22.13 11.49
CA LEU A 174 -14.64 -21.04 11.48
C LEU A 174 -14.13 -19.87 10.65
N GLY A 175 -15.06 -19.15 10.02
CA GLY A 175 -14.75 -17.91 9.32
C GLY A 175 -14.44 -16.76 10.30
N PHE A 176 -13.74 -15.73 9.82
CA PHE A 176 -13.42 -14.54 10.64
C PHE A 176 -14.65 -13.82 11.17
N THR A 177 -15.76 -13.91 10.44
CA THR A 177 -17.05 -13.30 10.82
C THR A 177 -17.86 -14.10 11.81
N GLU A 178 -17.46 -15.34 12.07
CA GLU A 178 -18.17 -16.26 12.98
C GLU A 178 -17.66 -16.21 14.40
N VAL A 179 -16.61 -15.46 14.66
CA VAL A 179 -15.98 -15.29 15.97
C VAL A 179 -15.80 -13.83 16.32
N GLU A 180 -15.84 -13.53 17.61
CA GLU A 180 -15.64 -12.21 18.18
C GLU A 180 -14.54 -12.26 19.24
N LYS A 181 -13.74 -11.22 19.33
CA LYS A 181 -12.77 -11.06 20.42
C LYS A 181 -13.48 -10.94 21.77
N LEU A 182 -12.95 -11.61 22.73
CA LEU A 182 -13.36 -11.46 24.13
C LEU A 182 -12.83 -10.15 24.73
#